data_1ef9f90ed22ee983cd18d52d6ea5a680
#
_entry.id   1ef9f90ed22ee983cd18d52d6ea5a680
#
_cell.length_a   1.000
_cell.length_b   1.000
_cell.length_c   1.000
_cell.angle_alpha   90.00
_cell.angle_beta   90.00
_cell.angle_gamma   90.00
#
_symmetry.space_group_name_H-M   'P 1'
#
loop_
_entity.id
_entity.type
_entity.pdbx_description
1 polymer ?
#
loop_
_entity_poly.entity_id
_entity_poly.type
_entity_poly.pdbx_seq_one_letter_code
_entity_poly.pdbx_strand_id
1 'polypeptide(L)'
;LSRAHVERIDALVARAATGRELSLPGGFKLLRDRDRLWLGPSIGPSPPAPLHVEVPLEGSLEFPERGLRLSWHPCTAPDPPRRLLRLPARPQLALIARSPSAGDRIFSRGRERSLKEAFAGARWSRQARARAVVVERNGEIVWVPGLFRSESARDGEGWRELRAVCLPSPH
;
A
#
# COMPACT_ATOMS: atom_id res chain seq x y z
N LEU A 1 -30.86 15.39 -10.50
CA LEU A 1 -30.92 13.93 -10.45
C LEU A 1 -32.34 13.49 -10.77
N SER A 2 -32.53 12.62 -11.79
CA SER A 2 -33.83 12.01 -12.07
C SER A 2 -34.03 10.77 -11.19
N ARG A 3 -35.27 10.27 -11.11
CA ARG A 3 -35.60 9.01 -10.42
C ARG A 3 -34.72 7.86 -10.88
N ALA A 4 -34.47 7.76 -12.20
CA ALA A 4 -33.59 6.74 -12.76
C ALA A 4 -32.14 6.83 -12.25
N HIS A 5 -31.64 8.03 -11.94
CA HIS A 5 -30.31 8.18 -11.32
C HIS A 5 -30.30 7.68 -9.89
N VAL A 6 -31.35 7.93 -9.11
CA VAL A 6 -31.47 7.44 -7.72
C VAL A 6 -31.51 5.92 -7.70
N GLU A 7 -32.32 5.30 -8.52
CA GLU A 7 -32.41 3.83 -8.62
C GLU A 7 -31.06 3.19 -9.01
N ARG A 8 -30.29 3.82 -9.91
CA ARG A 8 -28.95 3.36 -10.27
C ARG A 8 -27.93 3.53 -9.15
N ILE A 9 -28.03 4.61 -8.36
CA ILE A 9 -27.19 4.83 -7.18
C ILE A 9 -27.50 3.75 -6.14
N ASP A 10 -28.77 3.49 -5.84
CA ASP A 10 -29.19 2.45 -4.91
C ASP A 10 -28.70 1.07 -5.35
N ALA A 11 -28.80 0.75 -6.62
CA ALA A 11 -28.27 -0.49 -7.16
C ALA A 11 -26.74 -0.59 -7.02
N LEU A 12 -26.00 0.51 -7.23
CA LEU A 12 -24.54 0.57 -7.02
C LEU A 12 -24.19 0.35 -5.55
N VAL A 13 -24.91 0.99 -4.64
CA VAL A 13 -24.66 0.89 -3.20
C VAL A 13 -25.00 -0.50 -2.67
N ALA A 14 -26.14 -1.05 -3.08
CA ALA A 14 -26.63 -2.31 -2.53
C ALA A 14 -25.97 -3.55 -3.13
N ARG A 15 -25.70 -3.58 -4.43
CA ARG A 15 -25.42 -4.81 -5.18
C ARG A 15 -24.16 -4.79 -6.03
N ALA A 16 -23.55 -3.62 -6.28
CA ALA A 16 -22.42 -3.57 -7.20
C ALA A 16 -21.15 -4.18 -6.59
N ALA A 17 -20.35 -4.83 -7.43
CA ALA A 17 -19.01 -5.24 -7.09
C ALA A 17 -18.11 -4.02 -6.84
N THR A 18 -17.08 -4.17 -6.00
CA THR A 18 -16.04 -3.18 -5.78
C THR A 18 -15.41 -2.74 -7.10
N GLY A 19 -15.16 -1.44 -7.25
CA GLY A 19 -14.58 -0.85 -8.45
C GLY A 19 -15.59 -0.46 -9.53
N ARG A 20 -16.90 -0.61 -9.28
CA ARG A 20 -17.95 -0.14 -10.19
C ARG A 20 -18.12 1.36 -10.09
N GLU A 21 -18.28 1.97 -11.26
CA GLU A 21 -18.45 3.40 -11.45
C GLU A 21 -19.81 3.70 -12.06
N LEU A 22 -20.39 4.82 -11.65
CA LEU A 22 -21.62 5.35 -12.21
C LEU A 22 -21.40 6.82 -12.58
N SER A 23 -21.60 7.15 -13.84
CA SER A 23 -21.62 8.56 -14.29
C SER A 23 -22.94 9.20 -13.92
N LEU A 24 -22.86 10.42 -13.37
CA LEU A 24 -23.97 11.24 -12.94
C LEU A 24 -24.01 12.55 -13.77
N PRO A 25 -25.15 13.24 -13.83
CA PRO A 25 -25.24 14.55 -14.47
C PRO A 25 -24.25 15.56 -13.90
N GLY A 26 -23.82 16.52 -14.73
CA GLY A 26 -22.85 17.55 -14.32
C GLY A 26 -21.41 17.07 -14.30
N GLY A 27 -21.10 15.95 -14.96
CA GLY A 27 -19.74 15.41 -15.02
C GLY A 27 -19.28 14.68 -13.75
N PHE A 28 -20.18 14.50 -12.78
CA PHE A 28 -19.86 13.76 -11.55
C PHE A 28 -19.80 12.26 -11.80
N LYS A 29 -18.99 11.59 -11.02
CA LYS A 29 -18.88 10.13 -10.99
C LYS A 29 -19.03 9.63 -9.56
N LEU A 30 -19.71 8.51 -9.40
CA LEU A 30 -19.81 7.77 -8.16
C LEU A 30 -19.06 6.45 -8.31
N LEU A 31 -18.09 6.22 -7.45
CA LEU A 31 -17.30 4.98 -7.40
C LEU A 31 -17.59 4.25 -6.09
N ARG A 32 -17.90 2.97 -6.19
CA ARG A 32 -17.88 2.06 -5.04
C ARG A 32 -16.52 1.38 -4.90
N ASP A 33 -15.81 1.67 -3.81
CA ASP A 33 -14.56 1.00 -3.46
C ASP A 33 -14.70 0.32 -2.09
N ARG A 34 -15.13 -0.92 -2.10
CA ARG A 34 -15.45 -1.76 -0.94
C ARG A 34 -16.56 -1.16 -0.08
N ASP A 35 -16.21 -0.68 1.11
CA ASP A 35 -17.05 -0.05 2.11
C ASP A 35 -17.17 1.48 1.94
N ARG A 36 -16.52 2.03 0.91
CA ARG A 36 -16.49 3.47 0.63
C ARG A 36 -17.16 3.81 -0.69
N LEU A 37 -17.79 4.97 -0.68
CA LEU A 37 -18.32 5.62 -1.87
C LEU A 37 -17.55 6.92 -2.10
N TRP A 38 -17.12 7.12 -3.34
CA TRP A 38 -16.48 8.36 -3.78
C TRP A 38 -17.39 9.07 -4.75
N LEU A 39 -17.66 10.33 -4.48
CA LEU A 39 -18.46 11.19 -5.34
C LEU A 39 -17.63 12.42 -5.70
N GLY A 40 -17.46 12.70 -6.98
CA GLY A 40 -16.74 13.88 -7.45
C GLY A 40 -16.68 13.98 -8.97
N PRO A 41 -16.13 15.08 -9.49
CA PRO A 41 -15.91 15.26 -10.94
C PRO A 41 -14.86 14.30 -11.49
N SER A 42 -13.98 13.78 -10.65
CA SER A 42 -13.04 12.72 -10.94
C SER A 42 -13.17 11.60 -9.92
N ILE A 43 -12.78 10.38 -10.31
CA ILE A 43 -12.94 9.20 -9.46
C ILE A 43 -11.83 9.12 -8.43
N GLY A 44 -12.15 9.63 -7.24
CA GLY A 44 -11.23 9.61 -6.10
C GLY A 44 -9.97 10.47 -6.31
N PRO A 45 -9.11 10.56 -5.33
CA PRO A 45 -7.83 11.23 -5.48
C PRO A 45 -7.00 10.52 -6.56
N SER A 46 -6.34 11.28 -7.40
CA SER A 46 -5.41 10.75 -8.40
C SER A 46 -4.42 9.79 -7.74
N PRO A 47 -4.07 8.69 -8.41
CA PRO A 47 -3.01 7.84 -7.90
C PRO A 47 -1.73 8.69 -7.75
N PRO A 48 -0.95 8.47 -6.69
CA PRO A 48 0.31 9.18 -6.52
C PRO A 48 1.26 8.86 -7.67
N ALA A 49 2.18 9.77 -7.96
CA ALA A 49 3.21 9.57 -8.96
C ALA A 49 3.98 8.24 -8.71
N PRO A 50 4.48 7.59 -9.77
CA PRO A 50 5.34 6.42 -9.61
C PRO A 50 6.51 6.74 -8.67
N LEU A 51 6.80 5.82 -7.77
CA LEU A 51 7.87 5.91 -6.80
C LEU A 51 8.97 4.92 -7.16
N HIS A 52 10.22 5.36 -7.10
CA HIS A 52 11.40 4.49 -7.16
C HIS A 52 12.57 5.26 -6.53
N VAL A 53 12.85 5.01 -5.25
CA VAL A 53 13.89 5.70 -4.49
C VAL A 53 14.67 4.73 -3.62
N GLU A 54 15.95 4.99 -3.44
CA GLU A 54 16.75 4.28 -2.47
C GLU A 54 16.37 4.71 -1.05
N VAL A 55 16.19 3.72 -0.16
CA VAL A 55 15.94 3.98 1.26
C VAL A 55 17.28 4.30 1.92
N PRO A 56 17.47 5.52 2.47
CA PRO A 56 18.72 5.88 3.11
C PRO A 56 19.00 4.95 4.29
N LEU A 57 20.28 4.70 4.59
CA LEU A 57 20.69 3.83 5.69
C LEU A 57 20.39 4.43 7.07
N GLU A 58 20.15 5.73 7.15
CA GLU A 58 19.83 6.46 8.36
C GLU A 58 18.76 7.53 8.10
N GLY A 59 18.09 7.95 9.19
CA GLY A 59 17.08 9.00 9.10
C GLY A 59 15.70 8.49 8.72
N SER A 60 14.99 9.30 7.93
CA SER A 60 13.62 8.99 7.50
C SER A 60 13.36 9.40 6.07
N LEU A 61 12.40 8.75 5.44
CA LEU A 61 11.92 9.02 4.11
C LEU A 61 10.40 9.19 4.13
N GLU A 62 9.91 10.33 3.67
CA GLU A 62 8.49 10.66 3.70
C GLU A 62 7.86 10.57 2.31
N PHE A 63 6.66 10.02 2.27
CA PHE A 63 5.80 9.93 1.08
C PHE A 63 4.43 10.54 1.41
N PRO A 64 4.31 11.89 1.46
CA PRO A 64 3.07 12.55 1.87
C PRO A 64 1.86 12.15 1.02
N GLU A 65 2.02 12.04 -0.30
CA GLU A 65 0.98 11.62 -1.24
C GLU A 65 0.48 10.19 -0.97
N ARG A 66 1.31 9.37 -0.31
CA ARG A 66 0.98 7.99 0.08
C ARG A 66 0.54 7.88 1.53
N GLY A 67 0.65 8.98 2.30
CA GLY A 67 0.35 9.01 3.72
C GLY A 67 1.31 8.12 4.54
N LEU A 68 2.59 8.05 4.15
CA LEU A 68 3.55 7.12 4.73
C LEU A 68 4.89 7.80 5.00
N ARG A 69 5.49 7.47 6.16
CA ARG A 69 6.89 7.73 6.50
C ARG A 69 7.58 6.40 6.81
N LEU A 70 8.76 6.21 6.26
CA LEU A 70 9.69 5.15 6.66
C LEU A 70 10.79 5.78 7.51
N SER A 71 11.12 5.18 8.65
CA SER A 71 12.18 5.69 9.53
C SER A 71 12.95 4.55 10.20
N TRP A 72 14.28 4.73 10.34
CA TRP A 72 15.15 3.78 11.02
C TRP A 72 15.14 4.00 12.53
N HIS A 73 15.10 2.90 13.27
CA HIS A 73 15.16 2.89 14.72
C HIS A 73 16.08 1.76 15.21
N PRO A 74 16.68 1.89 16.41
CA PRO A 74 17.29 0.75 17.10
C PRO A 74 16.25 -0.35 17.32
N CYS A 75 16.68 -1.60 17.21
CA CYS A 75 15.80 -2.74 17.45
C CYS A 75 15.50 -2.89 18.94
N THR A 76 14.23 -2.77 19.32
CA THR A 76 13.81 -2.77 20.74
C THR A 76 12.83 -3.88 21.11
N ALA A 77 12.26 -4.59 20.16
CA ALA A 77 11.21 -5.58 20.42
C ALA A 77 11.53 -6.97 19.83
N PRO A 78 11.18 -8.07 20.54
CA PRO A 78 11.48 -9.42 20.07
C PRO A 78 10.70 -9.84 18.82
N ASP A 79 9.45 -9.39 18.64
CA ASP A 79 8.63 -9.70 17.46
C ASP A 79 7.91 -8.46 16.93
N PRO A 80 8.36 -7.92 15.79
CA PRO A 80 7.81 -6.69 15.26
C PRO A 80 6.46 -6.92 14.56
N PRO A 81 5.50 -6.00 14.70
CA PRO A 81 4.27 -6.01 13.91
C PRO A 81 4.55 -5.84 12.40
N ARG A 82 3.57 -6.14 11.54
CA ARG A 82 3.72 -6.06 10.07
C ARG A 82 4.11 -4.69 9.51
N ARG A 83 4.08 -3.65 10.33
CA ARG A 83 4.54 -2.29 9.99
C ARG A 83 6.02 -2.06 10.24
N LEU A 84 6.74 -3.09 10.68
CA LEU A 84 8.17 -3.06 10.92
C LEU A 84 8.87 -4.07 10.04
N LEU A 85 10.02 -3.69 9.50
CA LEU A 85 10.97 -4.56 8.83
C LEU A 85 12.27 -4.55 9.63
N ARG A 86 12.76 -5.72 10.00
CA ARG A 86 14.08 -5.87 10.59
C ARG A 86 15.08 -6.29 9.54
N LEU A 87 16.21 -5.66 9.56
CA LEU A 87 17.33 -5.97 8.68
C LEU A 87 18.63 -5.94 9.47
N PRO A 88 19.61 -6.80 9.11
CA PRO A 88 20.95 -6.68 9.67
C PRO A 88 21.54 -5.32 9.33
N ALA A 89 22.25 -4.72 10.27
CA ALA A 89 22.88 -3.40 10.14
C ALA A 89 24.08 -3.38 9.18
N ARG A 90 24.10 -4.21 8.14
CA ARG A 90 25.19 -4.23 7.17
C ARG A 90 24.97 -3.17 6.09
N PRO A 91 25.96 -2.27 5.86
CA PRO A 91 25.82 -1.15 4.93
C PRO A 91 25.74 -1.52 3.44
N GLN A 92 25.85 -2.81 3.10
CA GLN A 92 25.96 -3.26 1.71
C GLN A 92 24.63 -3.63 1.03
N LEU A 93 23.51 -3.45 1.69
CA LEU A 93 22.23 -3.86 1.14
C LEU A 93 21.35 -2.63 0.88
N ALA A 94 21.45 -2.09 -0.32
CA ALA A 94 20.54 -1.04 -0.79
C ALA A 94 19.09 -1.57 -0.77
N LEU A 95 18.21 -0.83 -0.10
CA LEU A 95 16.78 -1.04 -0.16
C LEU A 95 16.18 -0.03 -1.13
N ILE A 96 15.29 -0.50 -1.97
CA ILE A 96 14.54 0.35 -2.89
C ILE A 96 13.09 0.41 -2.42
N ALA A 97 12.59 1.62 -2.18
CA ALA A 97 11.17 1.86 -1.99
C ALA A 97 10.55 2.27 -3.32
N ARG A 98 9.55 1.54 -3.77
CA ARG A 98 8.91 1.78 -5.07
C ARG A 98 7.41 1.57 -5.05
N SER A 99 6.75 2.02 -6.11
CA SER A 99 5.35 1.68 -6.39
C SER A 99 5.20 0.19 -6.69
N PRO A 100 4.05 -0.43 -6.37
CA PRO A 100 3.71 -1.76 -6.88
C PRO A 100 3.68 -1.77 -8.40
N SER A 101 4.16 -2.86 -8.98
CA SER A 101 4.13 -3.12 -10.43
C SER A 101 3.26 -4.32 -10.78
N ALA A 102 2.80 -4.35 -12.05
CA ALA A 102 2.16 -5.55 -12.59
C ALA A 102 3.19 -6.68 -12.60
N GLY A 103 2.78 -7.86 -12.12
CA GLY A 103 3.68 -9.02 -12.05
C GLY A 103 4.46 -9.16 -10.75
N ASP A 104 4.40 -8.18 -9.85
CA ASP A 104 5.03 -8.28 -8.53
C ASP A 104 4.62 -9.57 -7.79
N ARG A 105 5.62 -10.28 -7.28
CA ARG A 105 5.45 -11.52 -6.54
C ARG A 105 6.09 -11.43 -5.17
N ILE A 106 5.48 -12.11 -4.21
CA ILE A 106 5.99 -12.23 -2.84
C ILE A 106 6.09 -13.69 -2.46
N PHE A 107 7.12 -14.03 -1.70
CA PHE A 107 7.28 -15.36 -1.14
C PHE A 107 6.86 -15.38 0.32
N SER A 108 5.82 -16.15 0.64
CA SER A 108 5.24 -16.22 1.99
C SER A 108 4.84 -17.64 2.35
N ARG A 109 5.24 -18.12 3.51
CA ARG A 109 4.92 -19.45 4.03
C ARG A 109 5.29 -20.58 3.05
N GLY A 110 6.47 -20.51 2.47
CA GLY A 110 6.96 -21.52 1.52
C GLY A 110 6.29 -21.48 0.14
N ARG A 111 5.49 -20.46 -0.16
CA ARG A 111 4.79 -20.33 -1.45
C ARG A 111 4.97 -18.94 -2.05
N GLU A 112 5.17 -18.93 -3.34
CA GLU A 112 5.14 -17.72 -4.14
C GLU A 112 3.69 -17.40 -4.53
N ARG A 113 3.32 -16.12 -4.41
CA ARG A 113 2.01 -15.63 -4.85
C ARG A 113 2.12 -14.21 -5.41
N SER A 114 1.18 -13.80 -6.24
CA SER A 114 1.17 -12.44 -6.76
C SER A 114 0.84 -11.43 -5.65
N LEU A 115 1.47 -10.25 -5.72
CA LEU A 115 1.14 -9.15 -4.83
C LEU A 115 -0.32 -8.71 -4.97
N LYS A 116 -0.88 -8.82 -6.19
CA LYS A 116 -2.31 -8.57 -6.47
C LYS A 116 -3.23 -9.47 -5.63
N GLU A 117 -2.93 -10.78 -5.56
CA GLU A 117 -3.68 -11.73 -4.72
C GLU A 117 -3.52 -11.42 -3.23
N ALA A 118 -2.33 -11.01 -2.80
CA ALA A 118 -2.10 -10.60 -1.42
C ALA A 118 -2.94 -9.38 -1.04
N PHE A 119 -3.01 -8.36 -1.89
CA PHE A 119 -3.89 -7.22 -1.70
C PHE A 119 -5.37 -7.62 -1.67
N ALA A 120 -5.79 -8.53 -2.55
CA ALA A 120 -7.17 -9.01 -2.58
C ALA A 120 -7.53 -9.76 -1.30
N GLY A 121 -6.67 -10.68 -0.86
CA GLY A 121 -6.87 -11.45 0.38
C GLY A 121 -6.89 -10.57 1.63
N ALA A 122 -6.08 -9.52 1.69
CA ALA A 122 -6.09 -8.53 2.77
C ALA A 122 -7.20 -7.46 2.62
N ARG A 123 -8.04 -7.58 1.61
CA ARG A 123 -9.15 -6.66 1.31
C ARG A 123 -8.74 -5.20 1.14
N TRP A 124 -7.56 -4.93 0.59
CA TRP A 124 -7.14 -3.56 0.32
C TRP A 124 -7.97 -2.93 -0.79
N SER A 125 -8.42 -1.69 -0.57
CA SER A 125 -9.14 -0.88 -1.56
C SER A 125 -8.25 -0.54 -2.75
N ARG A 126 -8.84 -0.14 -3.89
CA ARG A 126 -8.08 0.34 -5.06
C ARG A 126 -7.14 1.49 -4.68
N GLN A 127 -7.64 2.43 -3.88
CA GLN A 127 -6.85 3.57 -3.41
C GLN A 127 -5.70 3.16 -2.50
N ALA A 128 -5.94 2.25 -1.54
CA ALA A 128 -4.88 1.74 -0.66
C ALA A 128 -3.77 1.05 -1.47
N ARG A 129 -4.13 0.28 -2.50
CA ARG A 129 -3.15 -0.37 -3.39
C ARG A 129 -2.35 0.64 -4.20
N ALA A 130 -3.00 1.68 -4.74
CA ALA A 130 -2.31 2.72 -5.51
C ALA A 130 -1.30 3.51 -4.66
N ARG A 131 -1.57 3.65 -3.35
CA ARG A 131 -0.68 4.31 -2.38
C ARG A 131 0.33 3.37 -1.73
N ALA A 132 0.25 2.07 -1.98
CA ALA A 132 1.16 1.12 -1.38
C ALA A 132 2.63 1.44 -1.74
N VAL A 133 3.52 1.16 -0.80
CA VAL A 133 4.96 1.17 -1.01
C VAL A 133 5.47 -0.25 -0.90
N VAL A 134 6.24 -0.66 -1.88
CA VAL A 134 6.97 -1.92 -1.90
C VAL A 134 8.41 -1.63 -1.55
N VAL A 135 8.97 -2.35 -0.60
CA VAL A 135 10.40 -2.30 -0.29
C VAL A 135 11.04 -3.58 -0.81
N GLU A 136 12.00 -3.40 -1.71
CA GLU A 136 12.76 -4.52 -2.28
C GLU A 136 14.24 -4.45 -1.92
N ARG A 137 14.88 -5.61 -2.00
CA ARG A 137 16.31 -5.81 -1.83
C ARG A 137 16.78 -6.81 -2.89
N ASN A 138 17.73 -6.41 -3.72
CA ASN A 138 18.24 -7.25 -4.83
C ASN A 138 17.13 -7.81 -5.74
N GLY A 139 16.11 -7.02 -6.05
CA GLY A 139 14.99 -7.43 -6.90
C GLY A 139 13.92 -8.27 -6.18
N GLU A 140 14.12 -8.65 -4.92
CA GLU A 140 13.13 -9.38 -4.12
C GLU A 140 12.32 -8.43 -3.24
N ILE A 141 11.00 -8.59 -3.23
CA ILE A 141 10.13 -7.84 -2.32
C ILE A 141 10.30 -8.39 -0.91
N VAL A 142 10.93 -7.60 -0.05
CA VAL A 142 11.13 -7.97 1.37
C VAL A 142 10.06 -7.41 2.29
N TRP A 143 9.36 -6.35 1.88
CA TRP A 143 8.33 -5.74 2.72
C TRP A 143 7.31 -4.93 1.93
N VAL A 144 6.05 -5.04 2.36
CA VAL A 144 4.96 -4.13 2.01
C VAL A 144 4.29 -3.73 3.32
N PRO A 145 4.47 -2.49 3.80
CA PRO A 145 3.97 -2.03 5.09
C PRO A 145 2.49 -2.35 5.31
N GLY A 146 2.19 -3.03 6.42
CA GLY A 146 0.82 -3.42 6.77
C GLY A 146 0.27 -4.66 6.05
N LEU A 147 0.97 -5.17 5.03
CA LEU A 147 0.52 -6.33 4.25
C LEU A 147 1.43 -7.54 4.38
N PHE A 148 2.71 -7.38 4.08
CA PHE A 148 3.66 -8.47 3.91
C PHE A 148 5.03 -8.12 4.49
N ARG A 149 5.70 -9.11 5.03
CA ARG A 149 7.11 -9.08 5.43
C ARG A 149 7.74 -10.43 5.12
N SER A 150 8.90 -10.43 4.48
CA SER A 150 9.66 -11.64 4.18
C SER A 150 10.21 -12.28 5.46
N GLU A 151 10.27 -13.61 5.47
CA GLU A 151 10.84 -14.39 6.58
C GLU A 151 12.37 -14.36 6.59
N SER A 152 13.00 -14.10 5.44
CA SER A 152 14.45 -13.96 5.30
C SER A 152 15.06 -12.77 6.07
N ALA A 153 14.21 -11.97 6.68
CA ALA A 153 14.59 -10.82 7.52
C ALA A 153 14.68 -11.16 9.01
N ARG A 154 14.79 -12.44 9.41
CA ARG A 154 14.58 -12.83 10.81
C ARG A 154 15.83 -13.08 11.65
N ASP A 155 17.02 -13.25 11.07
CA ASP A 155 18.18 -13.73 11.84
C ASP A 155 19.44 -12.86 11.71
N GLY A 156 20.02 -12.44 12.86
CA GLY A 156 21.35 -11.83 12.96
C GLY A 156 21.55 -10.82 14.09
N GLU A 157 22.78 -10.64 14.53
CA GLU A 157 23.21 -9.61 15.48
C GLU A 157 23.26 -8.21 14.81
N GLY A 158 23.02 -7.16 15.59
CA GLY A 158 23.11 -5.78 15.09
C GLY A 158 21.92 -5.34 14.24
N TRP A 159 20.72 -5.70 14.60
CA TRP A 159 19.50 -5.39 13.87
C TRP A 159 19.07 -3.92 13.98
N ARG A 160 18.62 -3.38 12.87
CA ARG A 160 17.90 -2.10 12.81
C ARG A 160 16.47 -2.35 12.36
N GLU A 161 15.56 -1.53 12.85
CA GLU A 161 14.14 -1.57 12.46
C GLU A 161 13.81 -0.43 11.51
N LEU A 162 13.29 -0.77 10.34
CA LEU A 162 12.63 0.19 9.47
C LEU A 162 11.14 0.21 9.81
N ARG A 163 10.65 1.34 10.31
CA ARG A 163 9.27 1.53 10.73
C ARG A 163 8.49 2.29 9.67
N ALA A 164 7.27 1.82 9.42
CA ALA A 164 6.29 2.53 8.61
C ALA A 164 5.27 3.21 9.52
N VAL A 165 5.20 4.53 9.46
CA VAL A 165 4.25 5.35 10.20
C VAL A 165 3.28 5.99 9.21
N CYS A 166 1.97 5.90 9.50
CA CYS A 166 0.97 6.61 8.72
C CYS A 166 1.09 8.11 8.99
N LEU A 167 1.22 8.90 7.95
CA LEU A 167 1.12 10.35 8.05
C LEU A 167 -0.37 10.76 8.07
N PRO A 168 -0.73 11.84 8.78
CA PRO A 168 -2.06 12.41 8.67
C PRO A 168 -2.33 12.78 7.21
N SER A 169 -3.56 12.52 6.75
CA SER A 169 -3.95 12.94 5.40
C SER A 169 -3.83 14.46 5.30
N PRO A 170 -3.22 15.00 4.26
CA PRO A 170 -3.34 16.43 3.98
C PRO A 170 -4.82 16.74 3.76
N HIS A 171 -5.33 17.72 4.47
CA HIS A 171 -6.70 18.23 4.38
C HIS A 171 -6.94 18.90 3.04
#